data_b1f1959819eea093b06e4cf36b15bf47
#
_entry.id   b1f1959819eea093b06e4cf36b15bf47
#
_cell.length_a   1.000
_cell.length_b   1.000
_cell.length_c   1.000
_cell.angle_alpha   90.00
_cell.angle_beta   90.00
_cell.angle_gamma   90.00
#
_symmetry.space_group_name_H-M   'P 1'
#
loop_
_entity.id
_entity.type
_entity.pdbx_description
1 polymer ?
#
loop_
_entity_poly.entity_id
_entity_poly.type
_entity_poly.pdbx_seq_one_letter_code
_entity_poly.pdbx_strand_id
1 'polypeptide(L)'
;KKNIPSSGEKKNAVEKNRPAPEVKRPSSETPTLKNENPAPKKKNERKKNEFSSLPSAKNNAVLVFLFDDAGQNLNQLEKFLALPFPFTVAVLPRLVHSKEAAERIRKSGNELMLHQPMQAINLRVNPGEGAITPNMDEDEIRSVLFTNIYEIGPISGVNNHEGSLITSDAQKMSYVMKFLSEEGLYFLDSRTSADTKVPYVAKEMGYSYYQRNVFLDNSGKREDMIMEIKKG
;
A
#
# COMPACT_ATOMS: atom_id res chain seq x y z
N LYS A 1 25.69 -42.41 57.42
CA LYS A 1 26.66 -41.80 58.32
C LYS A 1 26.94 -40.41 57.83
N LYS A 2 26.47 -39.43 58.68
CA LYS A 2 27.07 -38.19 59.12
C LYS A 2 27.09 -37.04 58.07
N ASN A 3 26.72 -35.84 58.30
CA ASN A 3 26.15 -35.10 59.43
C ASN A 3 25.79 -33.73 58.85
N ILE A 4 24.68 -33.18 59.26
CA ILE A 4 24.34 -31.76 59.23
C ILE A 4 25.06 -31.10 60.42
N PRO A 5 25.43 -29.82 60.29
CA PRO A 5 24.81 -28.77 61.09
C PRO A 5 24.51 -27.52 60.28
N SER A 6 23.34 -26.89 60.36
CA SER A 6 22.71 -26.05 61.39
C SER A 6 23.34 -24.66 61.59
N SER A 7 22.50 -23.67 61.28
CA SER A 7 22.30 -22.36 61.97
C SER A 7 23.22 -21.19 61.62
N GLY A 8 22.54 -20.11 61.37
CA GLY A 8 23.12 -18.75 61.38
C GLY A 8 22.12 -17.69 60.89
N GLU A 9 21.10 -17.43 61.73
CA GLU A 9 20.30 -16.19 61.64
C GLU A 9 21.21 -14.96 61.81
N LYS A 10 21.07 -13.99 60.92
CA LYS A 10 21.32 -12.58 61.25
C LYS A 10 20.33 -11.65 60.61
N LYS A 11 19.78 -10.87 61.49
CA LYS A 11 18.74 -9.88 61.45
C LYS A 11 18.96 -8.74 60.46
N ASN A 12 17.85 -8.29 59.89
CA ASN A 12 17.38 -6.92 59.68
C ASN A 12 18.38 -5.80 59.30
N ALA A 13 18.17 -5.25 58.09
CA ALA A 13 18.18 -3.79 57.94
C ALA A 13 17.05 -3.41 56.98
N VAL A 14 16.12 -2.67 57.52
CA VAL A 14 15.06 -1.95 56.83
C VAL A 14 15.72 -0.82 56.06
N GLU A 15 15.74 -0.83 54.74
CA GLU A 15 16.12 0.33 53.97
C GLU A 15 14.90 0.90 53.27
N LYS A 16 14.65 2.16 53.60
CA LYS A 16 13.49 2.99 53.33
C LYS A 16 13.26 3.15 51.81
N ASN A 17 11.97 3.12 51.48
CA ASN A 17 11.32 3.67 50.31
C ASN A 17 12.06 4.84 49.67
N ARG A 18 12.59 4.62 48.47
CA ARG A 18 12.79 5.67 47.47
C ARG A 18 11.71 5.50 46.39
N PRO A 19 10.92 6.55 46.10
CA PRO A 19 10.02 6.49 44.95
C PRO A 19 10.83 6.39 43.69
N ALA A 20 10.44 5.45 42.80
CA ALA A 20 10.97 5.33 41.46
C ALA A 20 10.74 6.64 40.69
N PRO A 21 11.68 7.07 39.85
CA PRO A 21 11.47 8.24 39.01
C PRO A 21 10.30 8.01 38.07
N GLU A 22 9.35 8.94 38.13
CA GLU A 22 8.19 9.02 37.22
C GLU A 22 8.68 9.15 35.80
N VAL A 23 8.64 8.06 35.03
CA VAL A 23 8.84 8.08 33.61
C VAL A 23 7.61 8.75 33.00
N LYS A 24 7.71 10.04 32.72
CA LYS A 24 6.75 10.75 31.88
C LYS A 24 6.66 10.01 30.54
N ARG A 25 5.53 9.33 30.33
CA ARG A 25 5.16 8.83 29.01
C ARG A 25 5.12 10.03 28.08
N PRO A 26 5.79 9.99 26.93
CA PRO A 26 5.58 11.01 25.93
C PRO A 26 4.11 10.92 25.51
N SER A 27 3.44 12.07 25.50
CA SER A 27 2.09 12.24 24.97
C SER A 27 2.05 11.63 23.56
N SER A 28 1.12 10.71 23.34
CA SER A 28 0.84 10.11 22.06
C SER A 28 0.20 11.15 21.13
N GLU A 29 0.98 12.06 20.61
CA GLU A 29 0.61 12.78 19.41
C GLU A 29 1.02 11.89 18.24
N THR A 30 0.08 11.11 17.77
CA THR A 30 0.19 10.43 16.48
C THR A 30 0.33 11.52 15.41
N PRO A 31 1.39 11.56 14.61
CA PRO A 31 1.48 12.52 13.51
C PRO A 31 0.36 12.20 12.52
N THR A 32 -0.68 13.00 12.51
CA THR A 32 -1.70 12.95 11.46
C THR A 32 -1.00 13.36 10.18
N LEU A 33 -0.90 12.46 9.21
CA LEU A 33 -0.47 12.78 7.86
C LEU A 33 -1.51 13.75 7.30
N LYS A 34 -1.27 15.04 7.45
CA LYS A 34 -2.07 16.05 6.74
C LYS A 34 -1.80 15.85 5.27
N ASN A 35 -2.73 15.16 4.62
CA ASN A 35 -2.78 15.06 3.18
C ASN A 35 -3.22 16.43 2.64
N GLU A 36 -2.31 17.41 2.67
CA GLU A 36 -2.49 18.63 1.91
C GLU A 36 -2.34 18.22 0.45
N ASN A 37 -3.46 17.86 -0.17
CA ASN A 37 -3.55 17.80 -1.62
C ASN A 37 -3.06 19.15 -2.16
N PRO A 38 -1.92 19.23 -2.83
CA PRO A 38 -1.51 20.47 -3.44
C PRO A 38 -2.60 20.81 -4.47
N ALA A 39 -3.17 22.00 -4.32
CA ALA A 39 -4.09 22.57 -5.32
C ALA A 39 -3.52 22.32 -6.73
N PRO A 40 -4.35 22.03 -7.73
CA PRO A 40 -3.89 21.66 -9.05
C PRO A 40 -2.96 22.75 -9.58
N LYS A 41 -1.67 22.45 -9.59
CA LYS A 41 -0.65 23.33 -10.18
C LYS A 41 -1.03 23.53 -11.65
N LYS A 42 -1.01 24.79 -12.09
CA LYS A 42 -1.23 25.23 -13.46
C LYS A 42 -0.74 24.18 -14.46
N LYS A 43 -1.66 23.76 -15.33
CA LYS A 43 -1.38 22.84 -16.44
C LYS A 43 -0.09 23.29 -17.12
N ASN A 44 0.98 22.50 -16.97
CA ASN A 44 2.08 22.56 -17.91
C ASN A 44 1.46 22.32 -19.29
N GLU A 45 1.62 23.26 -20.19
CA GLU A 45 1.25 23.06 -21.60
C GLU A 45 2.11 21.92 -22.13
N ARG A 46 1.60 20.71 -21.96
CA ARG A 46 2.16 19.54 -22.66
C ARG A 46 1.99 19.81 -24.14
N LYS A 47 3.10 19.71 -24.89
CA LYS A 47 3.11 19.80 -26.36
C LYS A 47 1.88 19.07 -26.89
N LYS A 48 1.08 19.72 -27.74
CA LYS A 48 -0.04 19.11 -28.45
C LYS A 48 0.50 17.87 -29.17
N ASN A 49 0.21 16.71 -28.60
CA ASN A 49 0.68 15.44 -29.13
C ASN A 49 -0.19 14.97 -30.30
N GLU A 50 0.41 14.20 -31.19
CA GLU A 50 -0.18 13.52 -32.37
C GLU A 50 -1.39 12.64 -32.06
N PHE A 51 -1.83 12.54 -30.80
CA PHE A 51 -3.03 11.82 -30.33
C PHE A 51 -4.36 12.54 -30.56
N SER A 52 -4.33 13.75 -31.15
CA SER A 52 -5.57 14.48 -31.49
C SER A 52 -6.45 13.78 -32.54
N SER A 53 -5.94 12.69 -33.15
CA SER A 53 -6.67 11.88 -34.14
C SER A 53 -7.38 10.64 -33.55
N LEU A 54 -7.22 10.37 -32.25
CA LEU A 54 -7.96 9.27 -31.65
C LEU A 54 -9.45 9.62 -31.53
N PRO A 55 -10.34 8.70 -31.89
CA PRO A 55 -11.79 8.95 -31.76
C PRO A 55 -12.13 9.20 -30.30
N SER A 56 -12.96 10.20 -30.06
CA SER A 56 -13.50 10.44 -28.71
C SER A 56 -14.32 9.24 -28.27
N ALA A 57 -14.16 8.85 -26.99
CA ALA A 57 -14.97 7.77 -26.43
C ALA A 57 -16.45 8.13 -26.49
N LYS A 58 -17.30 7.20 -26.94
CA LYS A 58 -18.73 7.31 -26.79
C LYS A 58 -19.05 7.27 -25.28
N ASN A 59 -19.94 8.13 -24.83
CA ASN A 59 -20.39 8.17 -23.43
C ASN A 59 -19.36 8.64 -22.39
N ASN A 60 -18.37 9.45 -22.77
CA ASN A 60 -17.32 9.96 -21.86
C ASN A 60 -16.56 8.84 -21.09
N ALA A 61 -16.42 7.68 -21.69
CA ALA A 61 -15.64 6.59 -21.09
C ALA A 61 -14.19 7.03 -20.88
N VAL A 62 -13.61 6.64 -19.74
CA VAL A 62 -12.23 6.94 -19.38
C VAL A 62 -11.47 5.64 -19.28
N LEU A 63 -10.36 5.55 -20.00
CA LEU A 63 -9.40 4.45 -19.87
C LEU A 63 -8.29 4.89 -18.91
N VAL A 64 -8.09 4.12 -17.85
CA VAL A 64 -7.04 4.33 -16.87
C VAL A 64 -6.00 3.23 -17.01
N PHE A 65 -4.73 3.62 -17.15
CA PHE A 65 -3.59 2.70 -17.11
C PHE A 65 -2.96 2.75 -15.73
N LEU A 66 -2.72 1.57 -15.15
CA LEU A 66 -1.99 1.38 -13.92
C LEU A 66 -0.80 0.46 -14.18
N PHE A 67 0.41 0.90 -13.81
CA PHE A 67 1.63 0.11 -13.85
C PHE A 67 2.04 -0.27 -12.43
N ASP A 68 2.05 -1.57 -12.16
CA ASP A 68 2.41 -2.15 -10.87
C ASP A 68 3.93 -2.41 -10.75
N ASP A 69 4.37 -2.87 -9.58
CA ASP A 69 5.70 -3.38 -9.26
C ASP A 69 6.86 -2.37 -9.43
N ALA A 70 6.59 -1.07 -9.41
CA ALA A 70 7.66 -0.09 -9.43
C ALA A 70 8.49 -0.13 -8.13
N GLY A 71 9.77 0.24 -8.23
CA GLY A 71 10.72 0.22 -7.12
C GLY A 71 11.87 -0.78 -7.30
N GLN A 72 11.79 -1.68 -8.29
CA GLN A 72 12.84 -2.65 -8.60
C GLN A 72 13.88 -2.10 -9.60
N ASN A 73 13.43 -1.40 -10.63
CA ASN A 73 14.28 -0.99 -11.75
C ASN A 73 13.93 0.42 -12.25
N LEU A 74 14.78 1.38 -11.92
CA LEU A 74 14.56 2.78 -12.32
C LEU A 74 14.68 3.01 -13.84
N ASN A 75 15.51 2.25 -14.53
CA ASN A 75 15.62 2.39 -16.00
C ASN A 75 14.35 1.92 -16.72
N GLN A 76 13.66 0.93 -16.17
CA GLN A 76 12.36 0.51 -16.67
C GLN A 76 11.30 1.56 -16.36
N LEU A 77 11.29 2.09 -15.14
CA LEU A 77 10.38 3.16 -14.73
C LEU A 77 10.48 4.38 -15.66
N GLU A 78 11.70 4.83 -16.00
CA GLU A 78 11.88 5.98 -16.89
C GLU A 78 11.22 5.79 -18.26
N LYS A 79 11.20 4.58 -18.79
CA LYS A 79 10.52 4.29 -20.06
C LYS A 79 9.01 4.48 -19.96
N PHE A 80 8.40 4.11 -18.83
CA PHE A 80 6.99 4.39 -18.57
C PHE A 80 6.75 5.87 -18.35
N LEU A 81 7.61 6.56 -17.57
CA LEU A 81 7.47 7.99 -17.31
C LEU A 81 7.58 8.86 -18.59
N ALA A 82 8.18 8.33 -19.65
CA ALA A 82 8.25 8.99 -20.96
C ALA A 82 6.95 8.87 -21.80
N LEU A 83 5.95 8.10 -21.33
CA LEU A 83 4.68 7.97 -22.06
C LEU A 83 3.94 9.30 -22.13
N PRO A 84 3.28 9.61 -23.27
CA PRO A 84 2.73 10.95 -23.53
C PRO A 84 1.32 11.19 -22.95
N PHE A 85 0.81 10.29 -22.12
CA PHE A 85 -0.50 10.39 -21.48
C PHE A 85 -0.39 10.19 -19.96
N PRO A 86 -1.37 10.64 -19.16
CA PRO A 86 -1.37 10.41 -17.72
C PRO A 86 -1.71 8.95 -17.39
N PHE A 87 -1.08 8.44 -16.36
CA PHE A 87 -1.30 7.08 -15.84
C PHE A 87 -0.99 7.06 -14.34
N THR A 88 -1.31 5.94 -13.70
CA THR A 88 -0.99 5.65 -12.31
C THR A 88 0.16 4.67 -12.23
N VAL A 89 1.04 4.83 -11.25
CA VAL A 89 2.10 3.86 -10.95
C VAL A 89 1.99 3.44 -9.49
N ALA A 90 1.95 2.14 -9.25
CA ALA A 90 1.97 1.57 -7.91
C ALA A 90 3.38 1.09 -7.57
N VAL A 91 3.89 1.55 -6.43
CA VAL A 91 5.25 1.28 -5.96
C VAL A 91 5.22 0.25 -4.84
N LEU A 92 5.98 -0.82 -4.99
CA LEU A 92 6.27 -1.76 -3.92
C LEU A 92 7.10 -1.07 -2.83
N PRO A 93 6.74 -1.22 -1.55
CA PRO A 93 7.53 -0.68 -0.45
C PRO A 93 8.78 -1.53 -0.22
N ARG A 94 9.74 -0.98 0.53
CA ARG A 94 10.91 -1.68 1.06
C ARG A 94 11.85 -2.31 0.03
N LEU A 95 11.76 -1.87 -1.22
CA LEU A 95 12.75 -2.18 -2.24
C LEU A 95 13.83 -1.10 -2.27
N VAL A 96 14.96 -1.46 -2.84
CA VAL A 96 16.14 -0.58 -2.89
C VAL A 96 15.87 0.76 -3.57
N HIS A 97 14.90 0.80 -4.48
CA HIS A 97 14.53 1.99 -5.25
C HIS A 97 13.12 2.52 -4.97
N SER A 98 12.38 1.98 -3.98
CA SER A 98 10.99 2.38 -3.71
C SER A 98 10.84 3.88 -3.51
N LYS A 99 11.64 4.48 -2.65
CA LYS A 99 11.61 5.91 -2.36
C LYS A 99 11.96 6.76 -3.57
N GLU A 100 13.03 6.41 -4.28
CA GLU A 100 13.47 7.13 -5.47
C GLU A 100 12.46 7.01 -6.60
N ALA A 101 11.88 5.82 -6.83
CA ALA A 101 10.81 5.61 -7.80
C ALA A 101 9.60 6.51 -7.50
N ALA A 102 9.15 6.53 -6.24
CA ALA A 102 8.05 7.37 -5.80
C ALA A 102 8.31 8.88 -6.03
N GLU A 103 9.53 9.35 -5.77
CA GLU A 103 9.92 10.73 -6.06
C GLU A 103 9.90 11.06 -7.55
N ARG A 104 10.41 10.16 -8.41
CA ARG A 104 10.42 10.33 -9.87
C ARG A 104 8.99 10.36 -10.43
N ILE A 105 8.11 9.47 -9.97
CA ILE A 105 6.70 9.42 -10.35
C ILE A 105 6.01 10.75 -10.01
N ARG A 106 6.14 11.24 -8.77
CA ARG A 106 5.57 12.54 -8.39
C ARG A 106 6.10 13.70 -9.23
N LYS A 107 7.42 13.72 -9.50
CA LYS A 107 8.04 14.76 -10.34
C LYS A 107 7.54 14.74 -11.78
N SER A 108 7.20 13.57 -12.30
CA SER A 108 6.63 13.43 -13.66
C SER A 108 5.20 13.92 -13.76
N GLY A 109 4.50 14.14 -12.63
CA GLY A 109 3.10 14.54 -12.58
C GLY A 109 2.12 13.41 -12.83
N ASN A 110 2.59 12.16 -12.80
CA ASN A 110 1.74 10.97 -12.79
C ASN A 110 1.25 10.67 -11.36
N GLU A 111 0.19 9.90 -11.26
CA GLU A 111 -0.36 9.49 -9.99
C GLU A 111 0.49 8.38 -9.35
N LEU A 112 0.68 8.48 -8.04
CA LEU A 112 1.42 7.52 -7.23
C LEU A 112 0.48 6.76 -6.31
N MET A 113 0.59 5.43 -6.31
CA MET A 113 -0.07 4.53 -5.36
C MET A 113 0.96 3.69 -4.58
N LEU A 114 0.55 3.18 -3.43
CA LEU A 114 1.24 2.09 -2.77
C LEU A 114 0.78 0.76 -3.36
N HIS A 115 1.70 -0.05 -3.87
CA HIS A 115 1.47 -1.45 -4.22
C HIS A 115 1.71 -2.28 -2.97
N GLN A 116 0.63 -2.49 -2.17
CA GLN A 116 0.73 -3.09 -0.85
C GLN A 116 0.89 -4.60 -0.94
N PRO A 117 2.02 -5.17 -0.49
CA PRO A 117 2.20 -6.61 -0.44
C PRO A 117 1.20 -7.26 0.52
N MET A 118 0.54 -8.32 0.07
CA MET A 118 -0.45 -9.07 0.83
C MET A 118 -0.29 -10.57 0.60
N GLN A 119 -0.55 -11.39 1.62
CA GLN A 119 -0.41 -12.84 1.52
C GLN A 119 -1.38 -13.45 0.50
N ALA A 120 -0.84 -14.28 -0.40
CA ALA A 120 -1.61 -15.10 -1.34
C ALA A 120 -2.13 -16.39 -0.70
N ILE A 121 -3.17 -17.02 -1.29
CA ILE A 121 -3.66 -18.35 -0.92
C ILE A 121 -2.55 -19.38 -1.05
N ASN A 122 -1.74 -19.30 -2.09
CA ASN A 122 -0.55 -20.12 -2.20
C ASN A 122 0.56 -19.59 -1.28
N LEU A 123 0.72 -20.19 -0.11
CA LEU A 123 1.69 -19.79 0.90
C LEU A 123 3.16 -19.94 0.48
N ARG A 124 3.44 -20.54 -0.69
CA ARG A 124 4.80 -20.58 -1.28
C ARG A 124 5.16 -19.28 -1.99
N VAL A 125 4.17 -18.47 -2.32
CA VAL A 125 4.38 -17.14 -2.89
C VAL A 125 4.77 -16.20 -1.75
N ASN A 126 5.95 -15.59 -1.88
CA ASN A 126 6.41 -14.57 -0.96
C ASN A 126 5.95 -13.20 -1.49
N PRO A 127 5.04 -12.51 -0.81
CA PRO A 127 4.58 -11.20 -1.27
C PRO A 127 5.60 -10.07 -1.07
N GLY A 128 6.72 -10.34 -0.43
CA GLY A 128 7.74 -9.35 -0.15
C GLY A 128 7.66 -8.75 1.25
N GLU A 129 8.61 -7.86 1.54
CA GLU A 129 8.69 -7.17 2.84
C GLU A 129 7.53 -6.18 3.03
N GLY A 130 7.11 -6.00 4.27
CA GLY A 130 5.98 -5.13 4.59
C GLY A 130 4.62 -5.70 4.18
N ALA A 131 4.52 -7.02 4.00
CA ALA A 131 3.28 -7.67 3.63
C ALA A 131 2.28 -7.75 4.77
N ILE A 132 1.00 -7.61 4.44
CA ILE A 132 -0.11 -7.96 5.32
C ILE A 132 -0.31 -9.48 5.30
N THR A 133 -0.35 -10.09 6.49
CA THR A 133 -0.50 -11.54 6.66
C THR A 133 -1.79 -11.89 7.41
N PRO A 134 -2.30 -13.13 7.30
CA PRO A 134 -3.57 -13.50 7.91
C PRO A 134 -3.57 -13.47 9.45
N ASN A 135 -2.39 -13.55 10.09
CA ASN A 135 -2.28 -13.55 11.56
C ASN A 135 -2.30 -12.16 12.18
N MET A 136 -2.18 -11.10 11.37
CA MET A 136 -2.14 -9.71 11.86
C MET A 136 -3.52 -9.27 12.37
N ASP A 137 -3.54 -8.56 13.47
CA ASP A 137 -4.70 -7.83 13.96
C ASP A 137 -4.84 -6.44 13.29
N GLU A 138 -5.82 -5.66 13.75
CA GLU A 138 -6.09 -4.32 13.18
C GLU A 138 -4.93 -3.35 13.39
N ASP A 139 -4.32 -3.36 14.58
CA ASP A 139 -3.22 -2.45 14.92
C ASP A 139 -1.94 -2.80 14.15
N GLU A 140 -1.69 -4.08 13.96
CA GLU A 140 -0.57 -4.57 13.16
C GLU A 140 -0.74 -4.21 11.67
N ILE A 141 -1.92 -4.38 11.10
CA ILE A 141 -2.22 -3.98 9.71
C ILE A 141 -2.07 -2.47 9.56
N ARG A 142 -2.59 -1.70 10.50
CA ARG A 142 -2.45 -0.24 10.53
C ARG A 142 -0.98 0.19 10.55
N SER A 143 -0.18 -0.44 11.42
CA SER A 143 1.25 -0.17 11.54
C SER A 143 2.01 -0.47 10.24
N VAL A 144 1.70 -1.58 9.58
CA VAL A 144 2.29 -1.97 8.30
C VAL A 144 1.96 -0.94 7.22
N LEU A 145 0.69 -0.59 7.06
CA LEU A 145 0.23 0.39 6.06
C LEU A 145 0.88 1.74 6.30
N PHE A 146 0.85 2.22 7.54
CA PHE A 146 1.47 3.50 7.91
C PHE A 146 2.96 3.52 7.56
N THR A 147 3.71 2.47 7.91
CA THR A 147 5.15 2.40 7.67
C THR A 147 5.47 2.38 6.18
N ASN A 148 4.72 1.60 5.39
CA ASN A 148 4.92 1.49 3.95
C ASN A 148 4.58 2.80 3.23
N ILE A 149 3.50 3.48 3.64
CA ILE A 149 3.12 4.80 3.10
C ILE A 149 4.16 5.85 3.49
N TYR A 150 4.63 5.85 4.74
CA TYR A 150 5.62 6.80 5.21
C TYR A 150 6.93 6.71 4.42
N GLU A 151 7.33 5.52 4.02
CA GLU A 151 8.54 5.31 3.22
C GLU A 151 8.46 5.97 1.85
N ILE A 152 7.36 5.76 1.12
CA ILE A 152 7.23 6.25 -0.26
C ILE A 152 6.67 7.67 -0.35
N GLY A 153 6.13 8.19 0.75
CA GLY A 153 5.58 9.55 0.86
C GLY A 153 4.13 9.67 0.38
N PRO A 154 3.66 10.90 0.11
CA PRO A 154 2.25 11.12 -0.24
C PRO A 154 1.80 10.32 -1.45
N ILE A 155 0.67 9.62 -1.31
CA ILE A 155 0.03 8.78 -2.32
C ILE A 155 -1.43 9.15 -2.49
N SER A 156 -2.08 8.71 -3.57
CA SER A 156 -3.52 8.88 -3.81
C SER A 156 -4.35 7.69 -3.33
N GLY A 157 -3.77 6.50 -3.34
CA GLY A 157 -4.47 5.27 -3.01
C GLY A 157 -3.53 4.09 -2.83
N VAL A 158 -4.13 2.93 -2.63
CA VAL A 158 -3.44 1.66 -2.40
C VAL A 158 -4.08 0.58 -3.28
N ASN A 159 -3.27 -0.28 -3.89
CA ASN A 159 -3.73 -1.52 -4.48
C ASN A 159 -2.97 -2.72 -3.90
N ASN A 160 -3.49 -3.92 -4.08
CA ASN A 160 -2.85 -5.12 -3.55
C ASN A 160 -1.87 -5.73 -4.55
N HIS A 161 -0.63 -5.98 -4.09
CA HIS A 161 0.32 -6.90 -4.70
C HIS A 161 0.03 -8.30 -4.17
N GLU A 162 -0.15 -9.27 -5.07
CA GLU A 162 -0.65 -10.59 -4.70
C GLU A 162 -1.97 -10.50 -3.90
N GLY A 163 -2.05 -11.07 -2.72
CA GLY A 163 -3.10 -10.80 -1.74
C GLY A 163 -4.37 -11.61 -1.93
N SER A 164 -4.37 -12.69 -2.72
CA SER A 164 -5.58 -13.50 -2.92
C SER A 164 -6.17 -14.08 -1.64
N LEU A 165 -5.35 -14.33 -0.59
CA LEU A 165 -5.82 -14.75 0.72
C LEU A 165 -6.42 -13.57 1.51
N ILE A 166 -5.73 -12.44 1.56
CA ILE A 166 -6.13 -11.29 2.35
C ILE A 166 -7.39 -10.63 1.77
N THR A 167 -7.44 -10.45 0.45
CA THR A 167 -8.62 -9.86 -0.21
C THR A 167 -9.86 -10.74 -0.10
N SER A 168 -9.70 -12.05 0.13
CA SER A 168 -10.81 -13.00 0.38
C SER A 168 -11.26 -13.02 1.86
N ASP A 169 -10.55 -12.33 2.75
CA ASP A 169 -10.90 -12.19 4.17
C ASP A 169 -11.59 -10.84 4.43
N ALA A 170 -12.90 -10.89 4.72
CA ALA A 170 -13.69 -9.68 4.96
C ALA A 170 -13.20 -8.89 6.17
N GLN A 171 -12.72 -9.55 7.23
CA GLN A 171 -12.23 -8.89 8.43
C GLN A 171 -10.92 -8.14 8.15
N LYS A 172 -9.97 -8.79 7.46
CA LYS A 172 -8.70 -8.13 7.09
C LYS A 172 -8.95 -6.95 6.17
N MET A 173 -9.82 -7.10 5.17
CA MET A 173 -10.16 -6.01 4.28
C MET A 173 -10.91 -4.87 4.99
N SER A 174 -11.70 -5.16 6.02
CA SER A 174 -12.33 -4.09 6.82
C SER A 174 -11.29 -3.26 7.58
N TYR A 175 -10.24 -3.87 8.12
CA TYR A 175 -9.13 -3.16 8.77
C TYR A 175 -8.35 -2.27 7.79
N VAL A 176 -8.04 -2.84 6.61
CA VAL A 176 -7.38 -2.09 5.54
C VAL A 176 -8.21 -0.88 5.11
N MET A 177 -9.49 -1.09 4.76
CA MET A 177 -10.35 -0.01 4.27
C MET A 177 -10.66 1.04 5.32
N LYS A 178 -10.77 0.65 6.59
CA LYS A 178 -10.95 1.59 7.69
C LYS A 178 -9.77 2.55 7.78
N PHE A 179 -8.55 2.01 7.78
CA PHE A 179 -7.35 2.83 7.77
C PHE A 179 -7.29 3.77 6.57
N LEU A 180 -7.53 3.25 5.36
CA LEU A 180 -7.50 4.06 4.15
C LEU A 180 -8.57 5.16 4.14
N SER A 181 -9.75 4.88 4.66
CA SER A 181 -10.82 5.87 4.82
C SER A 181 -10.44 7.00 5.78
N GLU A 182 -9.79 6.67 6.90
CA GLU A 182 -9.29 7.65 7.87
C GLU A 182 -8.20 8.55 7.28
N GLU A 183 -7.37 8.02 6.39
CA GLU A 183 -6.30 8.74 5.71
C GLU A 183 -6.75 9.46 4.41
N GLY A 184 -8.03 9.30 4.02
CA GLY A 184 -8.56 9.89 2.79
C GLY A 184 -8.01 9.27 1.51
N LEU A 185 -7.58 8.01 1.58
CA LEU A 185 -7.03 7.24 0.47
C LEU A 185 -8.10 6.32 -0.13
N TYR A 186 -8.00 6.01 -1.43
CA TYR A 186 -8.86 5.01 -2.04
C TYR A 186 -8.16 3.64 -2.16
N PHE A 187 -8.95 2.58 -2.28
CA PHE A 187 -8.47 1.23 -2.57
C PHE A 187 -8.80 0.82 -4.00
N LEU A 188 -7.84 0.20 -4.69
CA LEU A 188 -8.05 -0.44 -5.98
C LEU A 188 -7.78 -1.94 -5.84
N ASP A 189 -8.81 -2.75 -6.00
CA ASP A 189 -8.70 -4.20 -5.99
C ASP A 189 -8.05 -4.69 -7.29
N SER A 190 -6.84 -5.24 -7.19
CA SER A 190 -6.11 -5.84 -8.32
C SER A 190 -6.74 -7.13 -8.81
N ARG A 191 -7.81 -7.62 -8.13
CA ARG A 191 -8.58 -8.81 -8.54
C ARG A 191 -7.72 -10.05 -8.74
N THR A 192 -6.83 -10.32 -7.80
CA THR A 192 -5.98 -11.52 -7.77
C THR A 192 -6.76 -12.77 -7.33
N SER A 193 -7.98 -12.60 -6.82
CA SER A 193 -8.93 -13.67 -6.48
C SER A 193 -10.32 -13.34 -7.00
N ALA A 194 -11.04 -14.36 -7.47
CA ALA A 194 -12.47 -14.25 -7.77
C ALA A 194 -13.30 -14.11 -6.48
N ASP A 195 -12.80 -14.63 -5.36
CA ASP A 195 -13.49 -14.69 -4.07
C ASP A 195 -13.29 -13.42 -3.21
N THR A 196 -12.73 -12.36 -3.79
CA THR A 196 -12.47 -11.10 -3.08
C THR A 196 -13.72 -10.59 -2.34
N LYS A 197 -13.51 -10.15 -1.10
CA LYS A 197 -14.54 -9.54 -0.24
C LYS A 197 -14.54 -8.01 -0.30
N VAL A 198 -13.66 -7.43 -1.11
CA VAL A 198 -13.56 -5.97 -1.29
C VAL A 198 -14.92 -5.33 -1.61
N PRO A 199 -15.72 -5.82 -2.61
CA PRO A 199 -17.03 -5.24 -2.90
C PRO A 199 -18.00 -5.30 -1.73
N TYR A 200 -17.98 -6.40 -1.00
CA TYR A 200 -18.86 -6.61 0.16
C TYR A 200 -18.50 -5.63 1.29
N VAL A 201 -17.22 -5.60 1.67
CA VAL A 201 -16.72 -4.75 2.77
C VAL A 201 -16.91 -3.26 2.43
N ALA A 202 -16.59 -2.86 1.21
CA ALA A 202 -16.78 -1.49 0.76
C ALA A 202 -18.25 -1.04 0.87
N LYS A 203 -19.18 -1.90 0.48
CA LYS A 203 -20.63 -1.64 0.61
C LYS A 203 -21.05 -1.47 2.07
N GLU A 204 -20.62 -2.38 2.96
CA GLU A 204 -20.97 -2.32 4.38
C GLU A 204 -20.42 -1.07 5.07
N MET A 205 -19.27 -0.58 4.63
CA MET A 205 -18.61 0.60 5.19
C MET A 205 -19.02 1.92 4.51
N GLY A 206 -19.77 1.87 3.40
CA GLY A 206 -20.03 3.05 2.56
C GLY A 206 -18.76 3.63 1.94
N TYR A 207 -17.75 2.80 1.71
CA TYR A 207 -16.45 3.18 1.18
C TYR A 207 -16.40 3.01 -0.34
N SER A 208 -15.93 4.04 -1.05
CA SER A 208 -15.74 3.97 -2.50
C SER A 208 -14.42 3.28 -2.84
N TYR A 209 -14.46 2.31 -3.73
CA TYR A 209 -13.28 1.58 -4.19
C TYR A 209 -13.28 1.47 -5.71
N TYR A 210 -12.11 1.13 -6.28
CA TYR A 210 -11.95 0.78 -7.69
C TYR A 210 -11.54 -0.69 -7.82
N GLN A 211 -11.68 -1.24 -9.02
CA GLN A 211 -11.19 -2.59 -9.31
C GLN A 211 -10.61 -2.65 -10.72
N ARG A 212 -9.66 -3.53 -10.92
CA ARG A 212 -9.09 -3.83 -12.22
C ARG A 212 -10.15 -4.51 -13.11
N ASN A 213 -10.31 -4.00 -14.32
CA ASN A 213 -11.19 -4.60 -15.32
C ASN A 213 -10.43 -5.51 -16.28
N VAL A 214 -9.24 -5.09 -16.72
CA VAL A 214 -8.42 -5.80 -17.70
C VAL A 214 -7.02 -5.97 -17.17
N PHE A 215 -6.41 -7.13 -17.40
CA PHE A 215 -5.01 -7.42 -17.09
C PHE A 215 -4.25 -7.57 -18.40
N LEU A 216 -3.24 -6.73 -18.64
CA LEU A 216 -2.62 -6.61 -19.95
C LEU A 216 -1.50 -7.62 -20.20
N ASP A 217 -0.78 -8.02 -19.18
CA ASP A 217 0.46 -8.78 -19.27
C ASP A 217 0.33 -10.26 -18.85
N ASN A 218 -0.87 -10.83 -18.92
CA ASN A 218 -1.06 -12.28 -18.81
C ASN A 218 -0.20 -13.07 -19.83
N SER A 219 0.15 -12.42 -20.95
CA SER A 219 1.01 -12.93 -21.98
C SER A 219 2.06 -11.88 -22.33
N GLY A 220 3.32 -12.31 -22.48
CA GLY A 220 4.41 -11.44 -22.96
C GLY A 220 4.33 -11.08 -24.44
N LYS A 221 3.26 -11.47 -25.16
CA LYS A 221 3.11 -11.22 -26.58
C LYS A 221 2.36 -9.90 -26.82
N ARG A 222 2.93 -9.08 -27.67
CA ARG A 222 2.36 -7.77 -28.02
C ARG A 222 0.93 -7.87 -28.57
N GLU A 223 0.65 -8.89 -29.39
CA GLU A 223 -0.65 -9.11 -30.02
C GLU A 223 -1.73 -9.38 -28.97
N ASP A 224 -1.41 -10.15 -27.94
CA ASP A 224 -2.32 -10.46 -26.84
C ASP A 224 -2.61 -9.21 -26.01
N MET A 225 -1.58 -8.41 -25.69
CA MET A 225 -1.77 -7.13 -24.98
C MET A 225 -2.67 -6.17 -25.77
N ILE A 226 -2.51 -6.08 -27.10
CA ILE A 226 -3.38 -5.26 -27.95
C ILE A 226 -4.82 -5.77 -27.90
N MET A 227 -5.04 -7.08 -27.87
CA MET A 227 -6.38 -7.65 -27.75
C MET A 227 -7.00 -7.31 -26.40
N GLU A 228 -6.24 -7.40 -25.30
CA GLU A 228 -6.72 -7.04 -23.97
C GLU A 228 -7.08 -5.54 -23.88
N ILE A 229 -6.27 -4.64 -24.44
CA ILE A 229 -6.59 -3.19 -24.50
C ILE A 229 -7.91 -2.95 -25.25
N LYS A 230 -8.21 -3.71 -26.30
CA LYS A 230 -9.47 -3.56 -27.07
C LYS A 230 -10.71 -4.09 -26.34
N LYS A 231 -10.53 -4.90 -25.30
CA LYS A 231 -11.64 -5.41 -24.47
C LYS A 231 -12.06 -4.40 -23.38
N GLY A 232 -11.12 -3.58 -22.89
CA GLY A 232 -11.37 -2.52 -21.90
C GLY A 232 -11.96 -1.30 -22.56
#